data_08f38f2fde09a395ab3ac6ca1a1befe9
#
_entry.id   08f38f2fde09a395ab3ac6ca1a1befe9
#
_cell.length_a   1.000
_cell.length_b   1.000
_cell.length_c   1.000
_cell.angle_alpha   90.00
_cell.angle_beta   90.00
_cell.angle_gamma   90.00
#
_symmetry.space_group_name_H-M   'P 1'
#
loop_
_entity.id
_entity.type
_entity.pdbx_description
1 polymer ?
#
loop_
_entity_poly.entity_id
_entity_poly.type
_entity_poly.pdbx_seq_one_letter_code
_entity_poly.pdbx_strand_id
1 'polypeptide(L)'
;MALTLQVMTDEQRKSVAIEYLKAFDKGGVTSDGGSILDLFADDAQVYFPKWGLASGKDQIGKLFADVGGTVKSIEHHYSHFNWIFSGGDVLACEGTSHGEHRDGTWRAGVPEWGAGRWCDVFEIRDWKIQRCFIYLDPDYAGADTARYPWLKRR
;
A
#
# COMPACT_ATOMS: atom_id res chain seq x y z
N MET A 1 19.40 -32.12 13.91
CA MET A 1 19.51 -31.31 12.67
C MET A 1 18.88 -29.97 12.93
N ALA A 2 19.66 -28.90 13.08
CA ALA A 2 19.10 -27.56 13.21
C ALA A 2 18.52 -27.17 11.85
N LEU A 3 17.22 -26.91 11.76
CA LEU A 3 16.62 -26.29 10.61
C LEU A 3 17.21 -24.89 10.47
N THR A 4 18.10 -24.70 9.50
CA THR A 4 18.58 -23.37 9.15
C THR A 4 17.38 -22.63 8.59
N LEU A 5 16.82 -21.68 9.35
CA LEU A 5 15.81 -20.75 8.85
C LEU A 5 16.42 -20.08 7.63
N GLN A 6 15.85 -20.35 6.46
CA GLN A 6 16.32 -19.78 5.21
C GLN A 6 15.91 -18.31 5.20
N VAL A 7 16.88 -17.42 5.32
CA VAL A 7 16.64 -15.96 5.26
C VAL A 7 16.06 -15.62 3.89
N MET A 8 14.96 -14.90 3.87
CA MET A 8 14.35 -14.43 2.62
C MET A 8 15.31 -13.50 1.86
N THR A 9 15.33 -13.61 0.55
CA THR A 9 16.02 -12.66 -0.33
C THR A 9 15.17 -11.39 -0.52
N ASP A 10 15.81 -10.32 -1.00
CA ASP A 10 15.11 -9.07 -1.35
C ASP A 10 14.03 -9.31 -2.42
N GLU A 11 14.30 -10.14 -3.43
CA GLU A 11 13.32 -10.48 -4.47
C GLU A 11 12.13 -11.28 -3.90
N GLN A 12 12.34 -12.14 -2.93
CA GLN A 12 11.25 -12.86 -2.25
C GLN A 12 10.38 -11.89 -1.45
N ARG A 13 10.97 -10.95 -0.71
CA ARG A 13 10.22 -9.92 0.02
C ARG A 13 9.45 -9.01 -0.94
N LYS A 14 10.09 -8.57 -2.02
CA LYS A 14 9.46 -7.79 -3.08
C LYS A 14 8.25 -8.52 -3.67
N SER A 15 8.33 -9.84 -3.88
CA SER A 15 7.20 -10.60 -4.41
C SER A 15 5.98 -10.58 -3.49
N VAL A 16 6.17 -10.63 -2.17
CA VAL A 16 5.09 -10.50 -1.18
C VAL A 16 4.47 -9.10 -1.23
N ALA A 17 5.31 -8.05 -1.28
CA ALA A 17 4.83 -6.67 -1.39
C ALA A 17 4.05 -6.41 -2.69
N ILE A 18 4.51 -6.95 -3.82
CA ILE A 18 3.78 -6.86 -5.10
C ILE A 18 2.43 -7.57 -5.01
N GLU A 19 2.38 -8.75 -4.40
CA GLU A 19 1.14 -9.50 -4.23
C GLU A 19 0.13 -8.72 -3.38
N TYR A 20 0.60 -8.04 -2.32
CA TYR A 20 -0.22 -7.13 -1.51
C TYR A 20 -0.81 -5.99 -2.35
N LEU A 21 0.00 -5.31 -3.15
CA LEU A 21 -0.47 -4.20 -4.00
C LEU A 21 -1.48 -4.68 -5.05
N LYS A 22 -1.23 -5.85 -5.67
CA LYS A 22 -2.16 -6.46 -6.62
C LYS A 22 -3.49 -6.86 -5.96
N ALA A 23 -3.43 -7.41 -4.75
CA ALA A 23 -4.63 -7.74 -4.00
C ALA A 23 -5.43 -6.48 -3.64
N PHE A 24 -4.74 -5.39 -3.30
CA PHE A 24 -5.39 -4.10 -3.03
C PHE A 24 -6.14 -3.58 -4.28
N ASP A 25 -5.53 -3.65 -5.46
CA ASP A 25 -6.16 -3.28 -6.74
C ASP A 25 -7.38 -4.14 -7.08
N LYS A 26 -7.45 -5.36 -6.55
CA LYS A 26 -8.52 -6.33 -6.78
C LYS A 26 -9.53 -6.43 -5.63
N GLY A 27 -9.65 -5.37 -4.83
CA GLY A 27 -10.61 -5.34 -3.72
C GLY A 27 -10.31 -6.32 -2.58
N GLY A 28 -9.04 -6.65 -2.37
CA GLY A 28 -8.58 -7.50 -1.28
C GLY A 28 -8.46 -9.00 -1.62
N VAL A 29 -8.51 -9.35 -2.91
CA VAL A 29 -8.38 -10.75 -3.38
C VAL A 29 -6.98 -10.99 -3.94
N THR A 30 -6.28 -11.98 -3.42
CA THR A 30 -4.94 -12.39 -3.87
C THR A 30 -4.98 -13.13 -5.21
N SER A 31 -3.83 -13.31 -5.85
CA SER A 31 -3.71 -13.97 -7.17
C SER A 31 -4.21 -15.42 -7.17
N ASP A 32 -4.14 -16.10 -6.04
CA ASP A 32 -4.65 -17.47 -5.85
C ASP A 32 -6.12 -17.52 -5.37
N GLY A 33 -6.79 -16.37 -5.27
CA GLY A 33 -8.18 -16.26 -4.85
C GLY A 33 -8.39 -16.19 -3.32
N GLY A 34 -7.32 -16.10 -2.55
CA GLY A 34 -7.36 -15.91 -1.10
C GLY A 34 -7.63 -14.46 -0.69
N SER A 35 -7.47 -14.18 0.60
CA SER A 35 -7.64 -12.86 1.17
C SER A 35 -6.30 -12.11 1.25
N ILE A 36 -6.32 -10.80 1.04
CA ILE A 36 -5.17 -9.93 1.31
C ILE A 36 -4.65 -10.10 2.75
N LEU A 37 -5.53 -10.46 3.70
CA LEU A 37 -5.15 -10.71 5.10
C LEU A 37 -4.27 -11.96 5.26
N ASP A 38 -4.29 -12.88 4.30
CA ASP A 38 -3.43 -14.06 4.32
C ASP A 38 -1.96 -13.72 4.13
N LEU A 39 -1.66 -12.54 3.60
CA LEU A 39 -0.29 -12.03 3.44
C LEU A 39 0.31 -11.48 4.74
N PHE A 40 -0.50 -11.28 5.78
CA PHE A 40 -0.09 -10.67 7.04
C PHE A 40 0.16 -11.70 8.14
N ALA A 41 1.13 -11.40 9.01
CA ALA A 41 1.29 -12.10 10.29
C ALA A 41 0.11 -11.80 11.21
N ASP A 42 -0.15 -12.68 12.17
CA ASP A 42 -1.31 -12.56 13.08
C ASP A 42 -1.27 -11.29 13.94
N ASP A 43 -0.06 -10.85 14.32
CA ASP A 43 0.21 -9.66 15.12
C ASP A 43 0.70 -8.47 14.28
N ALA A 44 0.51 -8.51 12.97
CA ALA A 44 0.95 -7.46 12.06
C ALA A 44 0.37 -6.10 12.39
N GLN A 45 1.06 -5.06 11.95
CA GLN A 45 0.62 -3.66 12.05
C GLN A 45 0.50 -3.02 10.67
N VAL A 46 -0.56 -2.26 10.49
CA VAL A 46 -0.77 -1.41 9.30
C VAL A 46 -1.08 0.01 9.75
N TYR A 47 -0.40 0.97 9.16
CA TYR A 47 -0.72 2.39 9.30
C TYR A 47 -1.25 2.93 7.97
N PHE A 48 -2.38 3.61 8.02
CA PHE A 48 -2.96 4.31 6.88
C PHE A 48 -3.30 5.75 7.26
N PRO A 49 -2.87 6.77 6.50
CA PRO A 49 -3.15 8.18 6.82
C PRO A 49 -4.65 8.44 6.97
N LYS A 50 -5.01 9.25 7.95
CA LYS A 50 -6.37 9.57 8.45
C LYS A 50 -7.05 8.45 9.23
N TRP A 51 -6.74 7.17 8.99
CA TRP A 51 -7.30 6.06 9.78
C TRP A 51 -6.42 5.70 10.97
N GLY A 52 -5.10 5.89 10.85
CA GLY A 52 -4.16 5.60 11.92
C GLY A 52 -3.62 4.18 11.89
N LEU A 53 -3.34 3.64 13.07
CA LEU A 53 -2.70 2.34 13.27
C LEU A 53 -3.74 1.25 13.54
N ALA A 54 -3.66 0.16 12.78
CA ALA A 54 -4.36 -1.09 13.03
C ALA A 54 -3.37 -2.18 13.46
N SER A 55 -3.71 -2.95 14.48
CA SER A 55 -2.89 -4.04 15.01
C SER A 55 -3.68 -5.34 15.02
N GLY A 56 -3.11 -6.37 14.41
CA GLY A 56 -3.74 -7.68 14.25
C GLY A 56 -4.72 -7.74 13.08
N LYS A 57 -4.95 -8.95 12.58
CA LYS A 57 -5.76 -9.20 11.37
C LYS A 57 -7.18 -8.64 11.44
N ASP A 58 -7.83 -8.70 12.60
CA ASP A 58 -9.19 -8.19 12.76
C ASP A 58 -9.27 -6.66 12.56
N GLN A 59 -8.34 -5.92 13.17
CA GLN A 59 -8.29 -4.47 12.99
C GLN A 59 -7.86 -4.09 11.58
N ILE A 60 -6.88 -4.79 11.02
CA ILE A 60 -6.42 -4.58 9.64
C ILE A 60 -7.57 -4.83 8.65
N GLY A 61 -8.34 -5.88 8.84
CA GLY A 61 -9.51 -6.18 8.02
C GLY A 61 -10.55 -5.07 8.05
N LYS A 62 -10.85 -4.52 9.23
CA LYS A 62 -11.77 -3.39 9.38
C LYS A 62 -11.24 -2.13 8.71
N LEU A 63 -9.95 -1.83 8.90
CA LEU A 63 -9.29 -0.69 8.26
C LEU A 63 -9.36 -0.79 6.74
N PHE A 64 -9.02 -1.94 6.16
CA PHE A 64 -9.07 -2.13 4.71
C PHE A 64 -10.49 -2.10 4.15
N ALA A 65 -11.47 -2.61 4.89
CA ALA A 65 -12.88 -2.51 4.50
C ALA A 65 -13.35 -1.05 4.46
N ASP A 66 -12.94 -0.25 5.42
CA ASP A 66 -13.30 1.17 5.49
C ASP A 66 -12.60 1.99 4.39
N VAL A 67 -11.29 1.81 4.23
CA VAL A 67 -10.52 2.43 3.12
C VAL A 67 -11.09 2.03 1.77
N GLY A 68 -11.30 0.72 1.55
CA GLY A 68 -11.88 0.19 0.32
C GLY A 68 -13.30 0.71 0.07
N GLY A 69 -14.05 0.98 1.14
CA GLY A 69 -15.36 1.60 1.06
C GLY A 69 -15.35 3.03 0.51
N THR A 70 -14.22 3.74 0.56
CA THR A 70 -14.07 5.09 0.02
C THR A 70 -13.55 5.12 -1.42
N VAL A 71 -12.95 4.04 -1.88
CA VAL A 71 -12.31 3.91 -3.20
C VAL A 71 -13.25 3.17 -4.15
N LYS A 72 -13.60 3.78 -5.28
CA LYS A 72 -14.38 3.12 -6.34
C LYS A 72 -13.49 2.28 -7.26
N SER A 73 -12.30 2.78 -7.54
CA SER A 73 -11.28 2.08 -8.33
C SER A 73 -9.90 2.54 -7.94
N ILE A 74 -8.93 1.64 -8.04
CA ILE A 74 -7.51 1.92 -7.87
C ILE A 74 -6.71 1.03 -8.81
N GLU A 75 -5.66 1.60 -9.37
CA GLU A 75 -4.68 0.89 -10.16
C GLU A 75 -3.29 1.45 -9.87
N HIS A 76 -2.38 0.59 -9.42
CA HIS A 76 -0.98 0.93 -9.21
C HIS A 76 -0.18 0.85 -10.52
N HIS A 77 0.75 1.80 -10.72
CA HIS A 77 1.60 1.86 -11.93
C HIS A 77 2.87 1.04 -11.72
N TYR A 78 2.79 -0.28 -11.83
CA TYR A 78 3.86 -1.24 -11.49
C TYR A 78 5.18 -1.00 -12.23
N SER A 79 5.15 -0.46 -13.44
CA SER A 79 6.34 -0.14 -14.22
C SER A 79 7.12 1.08 -13.70
N HIS A 80 6.55 1.84 -12.77
CA HIS A 80 7.13 3.07 -12.21
C HIS A 80 7.51 2.93 -10.74
N PHE A 81 7.52 1.73 -10.20
CA PHE A 81 7.90 1.49 -8.80
C PHE A 81 9.41 1.67 -8.61
N ASN A 82 9.76 2.37 -7.54
CA ASN A 82 11.11 2.47 -7.04
C ASN A 82 11.23 1.66 -5.75
N TRP A 83 12.09 0.63 -5.77
CA TRP A 83 12.33 -0.25 -4.64
C TRP A 83 13.57 0.14 -3.90
N ILE A 84 13.50 0.19 -2.57
CA ILE A 84 14.59 0.48 -1.66
C ILE A 84 14.70 -0.67 -0.67
N PHE A 85 15.85 -1.33 -0.65
CA PHE A 85 16.12 -2.47 0.22
C PHE A 85 17.10 -2.09 1.32
N SER A 86 16.81 -2.53 2.55
CA SER A 86 17.68 -2.27 3.71
C SER A 86 18.80 -3.29 3.86
N GLY A 87 18.75 -4.39 3.13
CA GLY A 87 19.61 -5.56 3.33
C GLY A 87 19.13 -6.50 4.44
N GLY A 88 17.96 -6.24 5.03
CA GLY A 88 17.30 -7.05 6.05
C GLY A 88 15.81 -7.21 5.74
N ASP A 89 14.98 -7.29 6.78
CA ASP A 89 13.55 -7.55 6.64
C ASP A 89 12.73 -6.35 6.14
N VAL A 90 13.31 -5.15 6.24
CA VAL A 90 12.64 -3.89 5.87
C VAL A 90 12.94 -3.54 4.42
N LEU A 91 11.91 -3.18 3.68
CA LEU A 91 11.99 -2.61 2.35
C LEU A 91 10.96 -1.50 2.18
N ALA A 92 11.22 -0.60 1.26
CA ALA A 92 10.28 0.43 0.88
C ALA A 92 10.00 0.36 -0.63
N CYS A 93 8.79 0.72 -1.00
CA CYS A 93 8.38 0.90 -2.37
C CYS A 93 7.69 2.25 -2.50
N GLU A 94 8.19 3.10 -3.36
CA GLU A 94 7.46 4.30 -3.77
C GLU A 94 6.94 4.16 -5.19
N GLY A 95 5.79 4.75 -5.42
CA GLY A 95 5.16 4.68 -6.72
C GLY A 95 4.01 5.64 -6.87
N THR A 96 3.27 5.42 -7.93
CA THR A 96 2.05 6.17 -8.25
C THR A 96 0.91 5.21 -8.54
N SER A 97 -0.28 5.72 -8.37
CA SER A 97 -1.53 5.04 -8.71
C SER A 97 -2.55 6.04 -9.23
N HIS A 98 -3.58 5.55 -9.89
CA HIS A 98 -4.74 6.36 -10.26
C HIS A 98 -6.01 5.61 -9.89
N GLY A 99 -7.13 6.32 -9.91
CA GLY A 99 -8.41 5.73 -9.60
C GLY A 99 -9.51 6.75 -9.44
N GLU A 100 -10.61 6.28 -8.87
CA GLU A 100 -11.76 7.09 -8.54
C GLU A 100 -12.12 6.89 -7.07
N HIS A 101 -12.28 7.99 -6.36
CA HIS A 101 -12.77 8.04 -4.99
C HIS A 101 -14.26 8.36 -4.98
N ARG A 102 -14.98 8.10 -3.89
CA ARG A 102 -16.40 8.48 -3.79
C ARG A 102 -16.62 9.97 -3.92
N ASP A 103 -15.65 10.79 -3.50
CA ASP A 103 -15.71 12.25 -3.57
C ASP A 103 -15.36 12.82 -4.95
N GLY A 104 -14.91 11.97 -5.88
CA GLY A 104 -14.56 12.37 -7.23
C GLY A 104 -13.35 11.62 -7.81
N THR A 105 -13.05 11.93 -9.06
CA THR A 105 -11.87 11.39 -9.74
C THR A 105 -10.58 11.89 -9.08
N TRP A 106 -9.57 11.02 -9.00
CA TRP A 106 -8.28 11.41 -8.46
C TRP A 106 -7.63 12.48 -9.33
N ARG A 107 -7.12 13.51 -8.68
CA ARG A 107 -6.43 14.60 -9.38
C ARG A 107 -5.07 14.24 -9.91
N ALA A 108 -4.50 13.15 -9.45
CA ALA A 108 -3.28 12.57 -10.00
C ALA A 108 -3.54 11.85 -11.33
N GLY A 109 -4.15 12.50 -12.29
CA GLY A 109 -4.23 11.99 -13.65
C GLY A 109 -2.88 11.89 -14.35
N VAL A 110 -1.82 12.44 -13.74
CA VAL A 110 -0.43 12.42 -14.20
C VAL A 110 0.46 11.88 -13.09
N PRO A 111 1.26 10.84 -13.34
CA PRO A 111 2.09 10.21 -12.30
C PRO A 111 3.07 11.15 -11.59
N GLU A 112 3.45 12.26 -12.21
CA GLU A 112 4.42 13.22 -11.68
C GLU A 112 3.87 14.10 -10.57
N TRP A 113 2.56 14.08 -10.32
CA TRP A 113 1.95 15.03 -9.40
C TRP A 113 0.81 14.50 -8.54
N GLY A 114 0.65 15.13 -7.40
CA GLY A 114 -0.55 15.15 -6.61
C GLY A 114 -0.93 13.84 -5.93
N ALA A 115 -2.21 13.70 -5.70
CA ALA A 115 -2.80 12.52 -5.11
C ALA A 115 -2.50 11.27 -5.96
N GLY A 116 -2.28 10.14 -5.31
CA GLY A 116 -1.87 8.92 -5.97
C GLY A 116 -0.36 8.67 -5.96
N ARG A 117 0.45 9.60 -5.43
CA ARG A 117 1.83 9.29 -5.06
C ARG A 117 1.84 8.70 -3.66
N TRP A 118 2.57 7.61 -3.50
CA TRP A 118 2.63 6.87 -2.24
C TRP A 118 4.01 6.28 -2.00
N CYS A 119 4.27 5.97 -0.74
CA CYS A 119 5.40 5.17 -0.31
C CYS A 119 4.93 4.21 0.77
N ASP A 120 5.12 2.93 0.56
CA ASP A 120 4.85 1.90 1.54
C ASP A 120 6.16 1.39 2.11
N VAL A 121 6.25 1.34 3.43
CA VAL A 121 7.38 0.75 4.15
C VAL A 121 6.92 -0.56 4.76
N PHE A 122 7.55 -1.65 4.31
CA PHE A 122 7.24 -3.01 4.73
C PHE A 122 8.31 -3.57 5.65
N GLU A 123 7.90 -4.40 6.59
CA GLU A 123 8.75 -5.39 7.25
C GLU A 123 8.18 -6.77 6.92
N ILE A 124 8.98 -7.62 6.26
CA ILE A 124 8.53 -8.93 5.75
C ILE A 124 9.49 -10.01 6.23
N ARG A 125 8.96 -10.97 6.99
CA ARG A 125 9.63 -12.18 7.46
C ARG A 125 8.74 -13.39 7.25
N ASP A 126 9.34 -14.54 6.99
CA ASP A 126 8.63 -15.81 6.86
C ASP A 126 7.43 -15.73 5.89
N TRP A 127 7.63 -15.03 4.78
CA TRP A 127 6.61 -14.81 3.74
C TRP A 127 5.35 -14.06 4.22
N LYS A 128 5.44 -13.39 5.37
CA LYS A 128 4.36 -12.60 5.95
C LYS A 128 4.77 -11.16 6.17
N ILE A 129 3.86 -10.25 5.90
CA ILE A 129 3.99 -8.84 6.25
C ILE A 129 3.80 -8.71 7.76
N GLN A 130 4.85 -8.27 8.44
CA GLN A 130 4.83 -7.96 9.86
C GLN A 130 4.36 -6.54 10.10
N ARG A 131 4.70 -5.64 9.16
CA ARG A 131 4.34 -4.24 9.19
C ARG A 131 4.23 -3.70 7.76
N CYS A 132 3.17 -2.90 7.55
CA CYS A 132 2.99 -2.12 6.33
C CYS A 132 2.54 -0.72 6.72
N PHE A 133 3.43 0.26 6.60
CA PHE A 133 3.14 1.66 6.88
C PHE A 133 3.08 2.42 5.57
N ILE A 134 1.91 2.99 5.31
CA ILE A 134 1.56 3.64 4.04
C ILE A 134 1.66 5.16 4.24
N TYR A 135 2.39 5.82 3.37
CA TYR A 135 2.57 7.26 3.37
C TYR A 135 2.09 7.83 2.04
N LEU A 136 0.99 8.55 2.10
CA LEU A 136 0.38 9.18 0.94
C LEU A 136 -0.47 10.38 1.38
N ASP A 137 -0.90 11.18 0.42
CA ASP A 137 -1.94 12.18 0.63
C ASP A 137 -3.31 11.54 0.33
N PRO A 138 -4.17 11.34 1.35
CA PRO A 138 -5.48 10.75 1.17
C PRO A 138 -6.52 11.69 0.57
N ASP A 139 -6.17 12.95 0.30
CA ASP A 139 -7.02 13.90 -0.42
C ASP A 139 -7.03 13.62 -1.92
N TYR A 140 -7.42 12.40 -2.30
CA TYR A 140 -7.39 11.93 -3.68
C TYR A 140 -8.14 12.82 -4.67
N ALA A 141 -9.30 13.35 -4.27
CA ALA A 141 -10.10 14.23 -5.11
C ALA A 141 -9.60 15.68 -5.12
N GLY A 142 -8.63 16.02 -4.26
CA GLY A 142 -8.04 17.35 -4.18
C GLY A 142 -8.99 18.41 -3.62
N ALA A 143 -9.88 18.03 -2.70
CA ALA A 143 -10.84 18.96 -2.08
C ALA A 143 -10.12 20.08 -1.30
N ASP A 144 -8.96 19.79 -0.72
CA ASP A 144 -8.15 20.74 0.05
C ASP A 144 -7.14 21.54 -0.81
N THR A 145 -7.07 21.26 -2.10
CA THR A 145 -6.08 21.87 -3.00
C THR A 145 -6.17 23.40 -3.07
N ALA A 146 -7.33 23.97 -2.77
CA ALA A 146 -7.51 25.43 -2.76
C ALA A 146 -6.55 26.16 -1.81
N ARG A 147 -6.10 25.49 -0.75
CA ARG A 147 -5.13 26.01 0.21
C ARG A 147 -3.69 26.06 -0.34
N TYR A 148 -3.43 25.36 -1.44
CA TYR A 148 -2.10 25.19 -1.98
C TYR A 148 -1.99 25.82 -3.38
N PRO A 149 -1.81 27.16 -3.45
CA PRO A 149 -1.88 27.90 -4.72
C PRO A 149 -0.77 27.56 -5.70
N TRP A 150 0.28 26.86 -5.26
CA TRP A 150 1.34 26.37 -6.15
C TRP A 150 0.80 25.56 -7.33
N LEU A 151 -0.20 24.72 -7.10
CA LEU A 151 -0.80 23.89 -8.15
C LEU A 151 -1.64 24.69 -9.16
N LYS A 152 -2.03 25.91 -8.82
CA LYS A 152 -2.80 26.82 -9.70
C LYS A 152 -1.95 27.57 -10.70
N ARG A 153 -0.62 27.56 -10.52
CA ARG A 153 0.34 28.35 -11.32
C ARG A 153 1.01 27.56 -12.44
N ARG A 154 0.62 26.31 -12.62
CA ARG A 154 1.17 25.42 -13.66
C ARG A 154 0.22 25.20 -14.80
#